data_402c71b718d6025c4c1f1620e5035dee
#
_entry.id   402c71b718d6025c4c1f1620e5035dee
#
_cell.length_a   1.000
_cell.length_b   1.000
_cell.length_c   1.000
_cell.angle_alpha   90.00
_cell.angle_beta   90.00
_cell.angle_gamma   90.00
#
_symmetry.space_group_name_H-M   'P 1'
#
loop_
_entity.id
_entity.type
_entity.pdbx_description
1 polymer ?
#
loop_
_entity_poly.entity_id
_entity_poly.type
_entity_poly.pdbx_seq_one_letter_code
_entity_poly.pdbx_strand_id
1 'polypeptide(L)'
;QIRLNRTTENVLGSVFFSAKTISRNWSGLADSMKNDWYKQTALPPVMPWKDNIIPFPVENLRRIETNSGVLIFWDLPNSAEDDDFPNYYIVYRFDNENEINLNDPSKIIAKITNKNTSYFDFPELERGKTYFYVVTSLDRLHNESEGVILETMLGY
;
A
#
# COMPACT_ATOMS: atom_id res chain seq x y z
N GLN A 1 12.87 -17.00 15.27
CA GLN A 1 11.56 -16.81 15.93
C GLN A 1 10.56 -16.08 15.00
N ILE A 2 10.90 -14.90 14.41
CA ILE A 2 9.99 -14.12 13.56
C ILE A 2 9.52 -14.95 12.35
N ARG A 3 10.44 -15.62 11.65
CA ARG A 3 10.09 -16.50 10.51
C ARG A 3 9.19 -17.65 10.95
N LEU A 4 9.47 -18.26 12.09
CA LEU A 4 8.64 -19.32 12.66
C LEU A 4 7.24 -18.80 13.00
N ASN A 5 7.14 -17.63 13.64
CA ASN A 5 5.84 -17.03 13.99
C ASN A 5 4.98 -16.78 12.74
N ARG A 6 5.59 -16.36 11.61
CA ARG A 6 4.86 -16.12 10.35
C ARG A 6 4.33 -17.38 9.67
N THR A 7 4.91 -18.55 9.97
CA THR A 7 4.50 -19.85 9.39
C THR A 7 3.69 -20.70 10.36
N THR A 8 3.50 -20.23 11.60
CA THR A 8 2.74 -20.94 12.62
C THR A 8 1.28 -20.50 12.58
N GLU A 9 0.38 -21.46 12.44
CA GLU A 9 -1.06 -21.19 12.44
C GLU A 9 -1.50 -20.47 13.72
N ASN A 10 -2.44 -19.52 13.60
CA ASN A 10 -2.97 -18.70 14.69
C ASN A 10 -1.96 -17.77 15.40
N VAL A 11 -0.72 -17.63 14.89
CA VAL A 11 0.23 -16.63 15.37
C VAL A 11 0.17 -15.39 14.48
N LEU A 12 -0.51 -14.35 14.95
CA LEU A 12 -0.79 -13.15 14.16
C LEU A 12 0.31 -12.08 14.20
N GLY A 13 1.33 -12.26 15.05
CA GLY A 13 2.40 -11.27 15.16
C GLY A 13 3.46 -11.60 16.19
N SER A 14 4.33 -10.64 16.46
CA SER A 14 5.42 -10.77 17.44
C SER A 14 5.50 -9.53 18.31
N VAL A 15 5.68 -9.74 19.61
CA VAL A 15 5.94 -8.66 20.58
C VAL A 15 7.38 -8.76 21.05
N PHE A 16 8.11 -7.66 20.96
CA PHE A 16 9.51 -7.59 21.36
C PHE A 16 9.67 -6.95 22.74
N PHE A 17 10.34 -7.66 23.63
CA PHE A 17 10.81 -7.12 24.91
C PHE A 17 12.34 -7.13 24.93
N SER A 18 13.03 -5.99 24.93
CA SER A 18 12.56 -4.61 25.02
C SER A 18 13.09 -3.80 23.83
N ALA A 19 12.56 -2.60 23.61
CA ALA A 19 13.04 -1.67 22.59
C ALA A 19 14.55 -1.39 22.67
N LYS A 20 15.17 -1.49 23.85
CA LYS A 20 16.61 -1.28 24.07
C LYS A 20 17.49 -2.24 23.26
N THR A 21 17.07 -3.49 23.06
CA THR A 21 17.81 -4.48 22.26
C THR A 21 17.79 -4.09 20.78
N ILE A 22 16.66 -3.58 20.31
CA ILE A 22 16.48 -3.13 18.93
C ILE A 22 17.28 -1.84 18.70
N SER A 23 17.13 -0.83 19.59
CA SER A 23 17.80 0.47 19.45
C SER A 23 19.33 0.37 19.50
N ARG A 24 19.87 -0.61 20.21
CA ARG A 24 21.32 -0.89 20.26
C ARG A 24 21.82 -1.76 19.11
N ASN A 25 20.93 -2.23 18.27
CA ASN A 25 21.24 -3.11 17.12
C ASN A 25 22.12 -4.31 17.49
N TRP A 26 21.89 -4.92 18.65
CA TRP A 26 22.69 -6.06 19.10
C TRP A 26 22.62 -7.20 18.07
N SER A 27 23.78 -7.69 17.68
CA SER A 27 23.95 -8.74 16.66
C SER A 27 23.27 -8.44 15.32
N GLY A 28 23.10 -7.15 14.96
CA GLY A 28 22.47 -6.74 13.71
C GLY A 28 20.95 -6.97 13.68
N LEU A 29 20.30 -7.05 14.85
CA LEU A 29 18.86 -7.32 14.94
C LEU A 29 18.03 -6.23 14.25
N ALA A 30 18.33 -4.95 14.49
CA ALA A 30 17.61 -3.85 13.87
C ALA A 30 17.81 -3.84 12.34
N ASP A 31 19.02 -4.12 11.87
CA ASP A 31 19.31 -4.21 10.43
C ASP A 31 18.55 -5.37 9.79
N SER A 32 18.52 -6.54 10.43
CA SER A 32 17.74 -7.69 9.97
C SER A 32 16.23 -7.39 9.95
N MET A 33 15.72 -6.67 10.95
CA MET A 33 14.32 -6.24 10.95
C MET A 33 14.02 -5.31 9.78
N LYS A 34 14.84 -4.29 9.57
CA LYS A 34 14.61 -3.27 8.55
C LYS A 34 14.81 -3.82 7.13
N ASN A 35 15.85 -4.62 6.90
CA ASN A 35 16.29 -4.99 5.55
C ASN A 35 15.77 -6.36 5.09
N ASP A 36 15.27 -7.20 6.01
CA ASP A 36 14.75 -8.54 5.70
C ASP A 36 13.29 -8.70 6.18
N TRP A 37 13.06 -8.72 7.50
CA TRP A 37 11.78 -9.19 8.04
C TRP A 37 10.63 -8.20 7.90
N TYR A 38 10.91 -6.90 7.98
CA TYR A 38 9.94 -5.81 7.86
C TYR A 38 10.35 -4.82 6.77
N LYS A 39 10.94 -5.35 5.70
CA LYS A 39 11.42 -4.58 4.54
C LYS A 39 10.28 -3.87 3.82
N GLN A 40 9.13 -4.53 3.71
CA GLN A 40 8.00 -4.02 2.95
C GLN A 40 7.06 -3.21 3.85
N THR A 41 6.36 -2.25 3.24
CA THR A 41 5.28 -1.53 3.89
C THR A 41 4.17 -2.51 4.27
N ALA A 42 3.76 -2.53 5.53
CA ALA A 42 2.63 -3.32 5.98
C ALA A 42 1.41 -2.44 6.20
N LEU A 43 0.25 -2.90 5.75
CA LEU A 43 -1.02 -2.30 6.12
C LEU A 43 -1.41 -2.79 7.52
N PRO A 44 -2.00 -1.94 8.36
CA PRO A 44 -2.58 -2.38 9.61
C PRO A 44 -3.70 -3.39 9.35
N PRO A 45 -3.88 -4.39 10.23
CA PRO A 45 -4.96 -5.35 10.08
C PRO A 45 -6.32 -4.68 10.24
N VAL A 46 -7.29 -5.13 9.48
CA VAL A 46 -8.70 -4.72 9.62
C VAL A 46 -9.26 -5.09 10.99
N MET A 47 -10.25 -4.36 11.45
CA MET A 47 -10.94 -4.59 12.73
C MET A 47 -12.45 -4.83 12.51
N PRO A 48 -12.84 -5.96 11.89
CA PRO A 48 -14.22 -6.19 11.44
C PRO A 48 -15.24 -6.28 12.58
N TRP A 49 -14.78 -6.49 13.82
CA TRP A 49 -15.64 -6.44 15.02
C TRP A 49 -16.02 -5.01 15.46
N LYS A 50 -15.39 -3.98 14.87
CA LYS A 50 -15.70 -2.57 15.13
C LYS A 50 -16.47 -1.95 13.99
N ASP A 51 -16.09 -2.31 12.78
CA ASP A 51 -16.67 -1.84 11.55
C ASP A 51 -16.26 -2.78 10.41
N ASN A 52 -17.20 -3.15 9.57
CA ASN A 52 -16.98 -4.01 8.41
C ASN A 52 -17.51 -3.39 7.12
N ILE A 53 -17.84 -2.09 7.14
CA ILE A 53 -18.31 -1.37 5.97
C ILE A 53 -17.07 -0.94 5.17
N ILE A 54 -17.04 -1.33 3.91
CA ILE A 54 -15.91 -1.06 3.01
C ILE A 54 -16.11 0.32 2.38
N PRO A 55 -15.11 1.20 2.35
CA PRO A 55 -15.20 2.48 1.67
C PRO A 55 -15.36 2.29 0.16
N PHE A 56 -15.98 3.26 -0.51
CA PHE A 56 -16.07 3.24 -1.96
C PHE A 56 -14.67 3.40 -2.59
N PRO A 57 -14.42 2.75 -3.74
CA PRO A 57 -13.18 2.92 -4.49
C PRO A 57 -13.03 4.37 -5.00
N VAL A 58 -11.81 4.76 -5.32
CA VAL A 58 -11.52 6.07 -5.91
C VAL A 58 -12.26 6.26 -7.23
N GLU A 59 -12.61 7.50 -7.54
CA GLU A 59 -13.30 7.84 -8.78
C GLU A 59 -12.36 8.52 -9.78
N ASN A 60 -12.62 8.35 -11.06
CA ASN A 60 -11.94 9.04 -12.16
C ASN A 60 -10.39 8.99 -12.05
N LEU A 61 -9.82 7.82 -11.79
CA LEU A 61 -8.38 7.61 -11.76
C LEU A 61 -7.76 7.97 -13.11
N ARG A 62 -6.82 8.93 -13.10
CA ARG A 62 -6.24 9.54 -14.31
C ARG A 62 -4.73 9.70 -14.12
N ARG A 63 -4.02 9.96 -15.24
CA ARG A 63 -2.59 10.22 -15.22
C ARG A 63 -2.21 11.42 -16.09
N ILE A 64 -1.06 12.00 -15.74
CA ILE A 64 -0.30 12.93 -16.58
C ILE A 64 1.12 12.40 -16.67
N GLU A 65 1.56 12.11 -17.88
CA GLU A 65 2.96 11.73 -18.15
C GLU A 65 3.82 12.96 -18.25
N THR A 66 4.99 12.91 -17.65
CA THR A 66 6.00 13.97 -17.70
C THR A 66 7.35 13.37 -18.09
N ASN A 67 8.31 14.23 -18.42
CA ASN A 67 9.68 13.77 -18.71
C ASN A 67 10.38 13.12 -17.53
N SER A 68 9.87 13.32 -16.31
CA SER A 68 10.50 12.85 -15.06
C SER A 68 9.67 11.77 -14.33
N GLY A 69 8.51 11.39 -14.83
CA GLY A 69 7.67 10.37 -14.21
C GLY A 69 6.20 10.50 -14.54
N VAL A 70 5.36 9.85 -13.78
CA VAL A 70 3.89 9.82 -13.94
C VAL A 70 3.23 10.44 -12.72
N LEU A 71 2.42 11.46 -12.93
CA LEU A 71 1.48 11.97 -11.94
C LEU A 71 0.18 11.19 -12.05
N ILE A 72 -0.20 10.50 -11.01
CA ILE A 72 -1.47 9.78 -10.88
C ILE A 72 -2.37 10.61 -9.98
N PHE A 73 -3.63 10.76 -10.34
CA PHE A 73 -4.60 11.50 -9.55
C PHE A 73 -6.01 10.96 -9.74
N TRP A 74 -6.85 11.17 -8.75
CA TRP A 74 -8.21 10.65 -8.69
C TRP A 74 -9.14 11.65 -8.01
N ASP A 75 -10.42 11.43 -8.13
CA ASP A 75 -11.41 12.21 -7.42
C ASP A 75 -11.78 11.52 -6.09
N LEU A 76 -12.12 12.30 -5.08
CA LEU A 76 -12.56 11.80 -3.80
C LEU A 76 -13.86 11.00 -3.96
N PRO A 77 -13.93 9.74 -3.53
CA PRO A 77 -15.17 9.00 -3.55
C PRO A 77 -16.20 9.56 -2.56
N ASN A 78 -17.45 9.21 -2.79
CA ASN A 78 -18.51 9.50 -1.83
C ASN A 78 -18.25 8.80 -0.48
N SER A 79 -18.94 9.25 0.58
CA SER A 79 -18.94 8.53 1.86
C SER A 79 -19.56 7.14 1.71
N ALA A 80 -19.05 6.18 2.46
CA ALA A 80 -19.60 4.84 2.54
C ALA A 80 -21.00 4.83 3.18
N GLU A 81 -21.61 3.64 3.31
CA GLU A 81 -22.97 3.50 3.85
C GLU A 81 -23.11 3.93 5.32
N ASP A 82 -21.99 4.03 6.05
CA ASP A 82 -21.88 4.50 7.44
C ASP A 82 -21.48 5.98 7.55
N ASP A 83 -21.55 6.72 6.43
CA ASP A 83 -21.14 8.12 6.30
C ASP A 83 -19.62 8.37 6.49
N ASP A 84 -18.80 7.33 6.60
CA ASP A 84 -17.34 7.47 6.66
C ASP A 84 -16.74 7.73 5.27
N PHE A 85 -15.81 8.69 5.22
CA PHE A 85 -14.97 8.94 4.06
C PHE A 85 -13.66 8.16 4.16
N PRO A 86 -12.99 7.88 3.03
CA PRO A 86 -11.65 7.32 3.07
C PRO A 86 -10.70 8.16 3.94
N ASN A 87 -9.95 7.50 4.78
CA ASN A 87 -8.96 8.11 5.65
C ASN A 87 -7.59 8.23 4.97
N TYR A 88 -7.28 7.30 4.07
CA TYR A 88 -6.06 7.28 3.28
C TYR A 88 -6.21 6.38 2.06
N TYR A 89 -5.23 6.46 1.14
CA TYR A 89 -5.18 5.66 -0.08
C TYR A 89 -3.89 4.88 -0.14
N ILE A 90 -3.94 3.71 -0.79
CA ILE A 90 -2.74 2.95 -1.13
C ILE A 90 -2.58 2.95 -2.65
N VAL A 91 -1.36 3.21 -3.09
CA VAL A 91 -0.97 3.11 -4.49
C VAL A 91 -0.07 1.90 -4.65
N TYR A 92 -0.48 1.01 -5.53
CA TYR A 92 0.29 -0.16 -5.94
C TYR A 92 0.81 0.04 -7.36
N ARG A 93 1.93 -0.61 -7.70
CA ARG A 93 2.46 -0.67 -9.06
C ARG A 93 2.82 -2.11 -9.43
N PHE A 94 2.35 -2.54 -10.60
CA PHE A 94 2.62 -3.86 -11.17
C PHE A 94 3.21 -3.70 -12.57
N ASP A 95 4.04 -4.67 -12.95
CA ASP A 95 4.65 -4.75 -14.29
C ASP A 95 3.79 -5.57 -15.26
N ASN A 96 2.79 -6.29 -14.77
CA ASN A 96 1.92 -7.16 -15.55
C ASN A 96 0.52 -7.18 -14.92
N GLU A 97 -0.51 -7.03 -15.75
CA GLU A 97 -1.91 -7.04 -15.32
C GLU A 97 -2.30 -8.36 -14.65
N ASN A 98 -1.82 -9.48 -15.16
CA ASN A 98 -2.12 -10.81 -14.61
C ASN A 98 -1.47 -11.07 -13.23
N GLU A 99 -0.55 -10.21 -12.80
CA GLU A 99 0.12 -10.30 -11.50
C GLU A 99 -0.50 -9.38 -10.43
N ILE A 100 -1.60 -8.70 -10.74
CA ILE A 100 -2.27 -7.81 -9.80
C ILE A 100 -2.77 -8.62 -8.60
N ASN A 101 -2.12 -8.38 -7.46
CA ASN A 101 -2.43 -9.00 -6.18
C ASN A 101 -2.22 -7.97 -5.05
N LEU A 102 -3.29 -7.44 -4.52
CA LEU A 102 -3.25 -6.43 -3.45
C LEU A 102 -2.73 -6.98 -2.12
N ASN A 103 -2.67 -8.31 -1.96
CA ASN A 103 -2.05 -8.94 -0.80
C ASN A 103 -0.51 -8.99 -0.86
N ASP A 104 0.11 -8.53 -1.96
CA ASP A 104 1.56 -8.44 -2.06
C ASP A 104 2.06 -7.07 -1.59
N PRO A 105 2.59 -6.93 -0.37
CA PRO A 105 3.06 -5.65 0.15
C PRO A 105 4.29 -5.11 -0.59
N SER A 106 4.97 -5.92 -1.39
CA SER A 106 6.10 -5.47 -2.20
C SER A 106 5.69 -4.56 -3.35
N LYS A 107 4.42 -4.57 -3.71
CA LYS A 107 3.83 -3.75 -4.78
C LYS A 107 3.30 -2.40 -4.29
N ILE A 108 3.24 -2.20 -2.98
CA ILE A 108 2.86 -0.90 -2.39
C ILE A 108 4.01 0.09 -2.62
N ILE A 109 3.73 1.13 -3.40
CA ILE A 109 4.69 2.21 -3.68
C ILE A 109 4.41 3.47 -2.86
N ALA A 110 3.16 3.68 -2.43
CA ALA A 110 2.82 4.81 -1.59
C ALA A 110 1.60 4.57 -0.69
N LYS A 111 1.64 5.21 0.48
CA LYS A 111 0.49 5.44 1.35
C LYS A 111 0.20 6.94 1.38
N ILE A 112 -0.93 7.35 0.86
CA ILE A 112 -1.33 8.76 0.71
C ILE A 112 -2.30 9.12 1.80
N THR A 113 -1.94 10.08 2.63
CA THR A 113 -2.73 10.55 3.77
C THR A 113 -3.21 11.99 3.57
N ASN A 114 -3.93 12.54 4.55
CA ASN A 114 -4.33 13.95 4.59
C ASN A 114 -5.26 14.39 3.45
N LYS A 115 -6.12 13.48 2.97
CA LYS A 115 -7.08 13.75 1.88
C LYS A 115 -6.43 14.16 0.56
N ASN A 116 -5.13 13.91 0.37
CA ASN A 116 -4.51 14.07 -0.92
C ASN A 116 -5.04 13.01 -1.88
N THR A 117 -5.32 13.44 -3.11
CA THR A 117 -5.84 12.59 -4.19
C THR A 117 -4.88 12.50 -5.37
N SER A 118 -3.57 12.53 -5.08
CA SER A 118 -2.54 12.42 -6.11
C SER A 118 -1.26 11.83 -5.57
N TYR A 119 -0.52 11.19 -6.47
CA TYR A 119 0.80 10.64 -6.24
C TYR A 119 1.68 10.86 -7.47
N PHE A 120 2.90 11.29 -7.27
CA PHE A 120 3.89 11.38 -8.35
C PHE A 120 4.90 10.23 -8.22
N ASP A 121 4.90 9.35 -9.22
CA ASP A 121 5.84 8.24 -9.30
C ASP A 121 7.09 8.67 -10.07
N PHE A 122 8.25 8.51 -9.44
CA PHE A 122 9.55 8.98 -9.90
C PHE A 122 10.31 7.94 -10.76
N PRO A 123 11.47 8.28 -11.26
CA PRO A 123 12.05 7.92 -12.56
C PRO A 123 12.73 6.56 -12.64
N GLU A 124 12.42 5.57 -11.85
CA GLU A 124 12.86 4.19 -12.13
C GLU A 124 11.96 3.49 -13.17
N LEU A 125 11.08 4.28 -13.80
CA LEU A 125 10.19 3.78 -14.83
C LEU A 125 10.94 3.64 -16.15
N GLU A 126 10.95 2.45 -16.71
CA GLU A 126 11.56 2.17 -18.02
C GLU A 126 10.65 2.68 -19.13
N ARG A 127 11.23 3.46 -20.07
CA ARG A 127 10.50 3.92 -21.25
C ARG A 127 10.11 2.76 -22.15
N GLY A 128 8.90 2.81 -22.69
CA GLY A 128 8.36 1.75 -23.54
C GLY A 128 7.82 0.54 -22.77
N LYS A 129 7.93 0.54 -21.43
CA LYS A 129 7.33 -0.50 -20.58
C LYS A 129 5.96 -0.05 -20.10
N THR A 130 5.02 -0.98 -20.08
CA THR A 130 3.70 -0.79 -19.49
C THR A 130 3.74 -1.06 -18.00
N TYR A 131 3.12 -0.19 -17.22
CA TYR A 131 2.90 -0.33 -15.79
C TYR A 131 1.40 -0.27 -15.48
N PHE A 132 0.99 -1.01 -14.49
CA PHE A 132 -0.38 -1.03 -13.98
C PHE A 132 -0.38 -0.47 -12.57
N TYR A 133 -1.00 0.70 -12.42
CA TYR A 133 -1.21 1.30 -11.11
C TYR A 133 -2.57 0.87 -10.59
N VAL A 134 -2.63 0.52 -9.33
CA VAL A 134 -3.89 0.26 -8.65
C VAL A 134 -3.99 1.17 -7.45
N VAL A 135 -5.11 1.86 -7.33
CA VAL A 135 -5.38 2.74 -6.19
C VAL A 135 -6.57 2.20 -5.43
N THR A 136 -6.40 2.04 -4.12
CA THR A 136 -7.46 1.66 -3.18
C THR A 136 -7.69 2.77 -2.18
N SER A 137 -8.90 2.84 -1.65
CA SER A 137 -9.27 3.70 -0.51
C SER A 137 -9.40 2.86 0.75
N LEU A 138 -8.93 3.40 1.87
CA LEU A 138 -9.04 2.75 3.17
C LEU A 138 -9.68 3.70 4.18
N ASP A 139 -10.57 3.16 4.99
CA ASP A 139 -11.20 3.85 6.10
C ASP A 139 -10.28 3.97 7.34
N ARG A 140 -10.82 4.47 8.44
CA ARG A 140 -10.13 4.61 9.73
C ARG A 140 -9.83 3.27 10.41
N LEU A 141 -10.55 2.20 10.09
CA LEU A 141 -10.37 0.84 10.64
C LEU A 141 -9.70 -0.12 9.66
N HIS A 142 -9.18 0.45 8.57
CA HIS A 142 -8.34 -0.23 7.57
C HIS A 142 -9.11 -1.21 6.67
N ASN A 143 -10.45 -1.07 6.57
CA ASN A 143 -11.20 -1.74 5.52
C ASN A 143 -10.78 -1.15 4.17
N GLU A 144 -10.41 -2.01 3.24
CA GLU A 144 -9.85 -1.63 1.94
C GLU A 144 -10.88 -1.85 0.83
N SER A 145 -11.06 -0.85 -0.04
CA SER A 145 -11.94 -0.92 -1.20
C SER A 145 -11.40 -1.87 -2.26
N GLU A 146 -12.22 -2.16 -3.26
CA GLU A 146 -11.72 -2.68 -4.53
C GLU A 146 -10.72 -1.71 -5.16
N GLY A 147 -9.75 -2.25 -5.88
CA GLY A 147 -8.74 -1.46 -6.56
C GLY A 147 -9.21 -0.92 -7.90
N VAL A 148 -8.97 0.35 -8.16
CA VAL A 148 -9.17 0.95 -9.49
C VAL A 148 -7.86 0.90 -10.24
N ILE A 149 -7.88 0.30 -11.43
CA ILE A 149 -6.69 0.03 -12.24
C ILE A 149 -6.51 1.13 -13.28
N LEU A 150 -5.26 1.56 -13.46
CA LEU A 150 -4.83 2.50 -14.48
C LEU A 150 -3.61 1.93 -15.22
N GLU A 151 -3.79 1.62 -16.48
CA GLU A 151 -2.67 1.25 -17.36
C GLU A 151 -1.90 2.49 -17.82
N THR A 152 -0.58 2.39 -17.80
CA THR A 152 0.31 3.46 -18.22
C THR A 152 1.50 2.89 -18.98
N MET A 153 1.75 3.38 -20.20
CA MET A 153 2.98 3.14 -20.93
C MET A 153 3.69 4.47 -21.14
N LEU A 154 4.92 4.58 -20.62
CA LEU A 154 5.72 5.79 -20.85
C LEU A 154 6.15 5.84 -22.32
N GLY A 155 5.86 6.96 -22.97
CA GLY A 155 6.32 7.24 -24.34
C GLY A 155 7.86 7.27 -24.44
N TYR A 156 8.37 7.08 -25.65
CA TYR A 156 9.80 7.16 -25.97
C TYR A 156 10.34 8.57 -25.88
#